data_c040b76098fbca81b00db3b402fab4d5
#
_entry.id   c040b76098fbca81b00db3b402fab4d5
#
_cell.length_a   1.000
_cell.length_b   1.000
_cell.length_c   1.000
_cell.angle_alpha   90.00
_cell.angle_beta   90.00
_cell.angle_gamma   90.00
#
_symmetry.space_group_name_H-M   'P 1'
#
loop_
_entity.id
_entity.type
_entity.pdbx_description
1 polymer ?
#
loop_
_entity_poly.entity_id
_entity_poly.type
_entity_poly.pdbx_seq_one_letter_code
_entity_poly.pdbx_strand_id
1 'polypeptide(L)'
;MPVAGTVDSLSLMGTKGNIPGVTTAISPKRVAPSPPVTIPWARRDTVALAIVAGLALLTRLIGLTQPTAGGTPIFDEKHYVPQAWDMVRSFSNPVLGGIESNPAYGLVVHPPLGKQLLAIGEFLFGYTPLGWRIMPALFGVGTVVFTLLLCRRLTQSTALGFVAGLIAVFDGVLLVTAKFGMLDVFQVFFIVAAAWTLAGDMREAHARMHHAHITGNFGPRLGFRWWRFATGVLLGLALSVKWSGLYYIAFFGLLSAFWDLWLRRRYGVAKPVVGTLLRDVPAALASLVLVPALLYIFSWRAWFASETSVYRHAAVDGTISGSDWPWLGALPDAVASWLYYHLSVADFHASLTSSSGHSHPWDSKPWAWLVGARPILYYSATDIDCGFTTCREMIFLFGTPAIWWLTVPVLLWSAWVWLTRRDVRVIVPLIAFAAGFVPWLAAFDRQMYFFYAAALAPFICVLLAIAVGYVARLGTTVPLKWVRKLAGYPVTTGQLAVIVYLALVVGMFIYFAPILYGIRIPDFYYALIMWLPSWR
;
A
#
# COMPACT_ATOMS: atom_id res chain seq x y z
N MET A 1 9.53 -59.50 31.34
CA MET A 1 10.65 -60.38 31.78
C MET A 1 11.94 -59.70 31.35
N PRO A 2 12.89 -59.58 32.28
CA PRO A 2 14.07 -58.75 32.13
C PRO A 2 15.30 -59.55 31.70
N VAL A 3 16.34 -58.88 31.19
CA VAL A 3 17.73 -59.28 31.48
C VAL A 3 18.60 -58.04 31.63
N ALA A 4 19.12 -57.91 32.81
CA ALA A 4 20.19 -57.02 33.19
C ALA A 4 21.55 -57.65 32.85
N GLY A 5 22.56 -56.82 32.55
CA GLY A 5 23.97 -57.18 32.41
C GLY A 5 24.84 -56.07 32.92
N THR A 6 25.24 -56.17 34.16
CA THR A 6 26.36 -55.47 34.81
C THR A 6 27.68 -56.15 34.49
N VAL A 7 28.74 -55.42 34.21
CA VAL A 7 30.15 -55.78 34.46
C VAL A 7 30.97 -54.48 34.42
N ASP A 8 31.50 -54.07 35.48
CA ASP A 8 32.73 -54.21 36.23
C ASP A 8 33.75 -53.08 35.95
N SER A 9 34.07 -52.47 37.06
CA SER A 9 35.15 -51.53 37.32
C SER A 9 36.53 -52.20 37.17
N LEU A 10 37.47 -51.56 36.50
CA LEU A 10 38.89 -51.79 36.64
C LEU A 10 39.63 -50.45 36.78
N SER A 11 40.08 -50.23 38.00
CA SER A 11 41.06 -49.21 38.37
C SER A 11 42.44 -49.56 37.84
N LEU A 12 43.15 -48.64 37.18
CA LEU A 12 44.60 -48.64 37.09
C LEU A 12 45.17 -47.23 37.28
N MET A 13 45.90 -47.08 38.36
CA MET A 13 46.82 -45.97 38.65
C MET A 13 47.89 -45.88 37.57
N GLY A 14 48.27 -44.67 37.19
CA GLY A 14 49.50 -44.47 36.42
C GLY A 14 49.77 -43.03 35.98
N THR A 15 50.56 -42.32 36.80
CA THR A 15 51.55 -41.28 36.47
C THR A 15 51.08 -39.94 35.87
N LYS A 16 51.30 -38.89 36.65
CA LYS A 16 51.33 -37.47 36.28
C LYS A 16 52.40 -37.18 35.23
N GLY A 17 51.95 -36.76 34.06
CA GLY A 17 52.78 -36.04 33.08
C GLY A 17 52.12 -34.68 32.80
N ASN A 18 52.72 -33.59 33.27
CA ASN A 18 52.33 -32.21 32.95
C ASN A 18 52.61 -31.92 31.49
N ILE A 19 51.56 -31.84 30.64
CA ILE A 19 51.67 -31.24 29.30
C ILE A 19 50.92 -29.91 29.39
N PRO A 20 51.53 -28.75 28.98
CA PRO A 20 50.82 -27.48 28.99
C PRO A 20 49.65 -27.55 28.01
N GLY A 21 48.42 -27.51 28.50
CA GLY A 21 47.21 -27.60 27.72
C GLY A 21 47.06 -26.39 26.82
N VAL A 22 47.14 -26.59 25.52
CA VAL A 22 46.50 -25.76 24.51
C VAL A 22 45.01 -26.03 24.63
N THR A 23 44.31 -25.26 25.45
CA THR A 23 42.86 -25.17 25.42
C THR A 23 42.49 -24.41 24.14
N THR A 24 42.38 -25.10 23.02
CA THR A 24 41.64 -24.60 21.86
C THR A 24 40.20 -24.47 22.31
N ALA A 25 39.82 -23.26 22.70
CA ALA A 25 38.41 -22.91 22.87
C ALA A 25 37.71 -23.22 21.56
N ILE A 26 36.99 -24.34 21.51
CA ILE A 26 36.08 -24.67 20.40
C ILE A 26 35.04 -23.60 20.42
N SER A 27 35.22 -22.55 19.62
CA SER A 27 34.21 -21.55 19.38
C SER A 27 32.96 -22.30 18.89
N PRO A 28 31.79 -22.13 19.54
CA PRO A 28 30.59 -22.84 19.14
C PRO A 28 30.37 -22.56 17.65
N LYS A 29 30.39 -23.59 16.80
CA LYS A 29 30.06 -23.48 15.37
C LYS A 29 28.72 -22.79 15.28
N ARG A 30 28.69 -21.52 14.83
CA ARG A 30 27.46 -20.82 14.56
C ARG A 30 26.69 -21.64 13.52
N VAL A 31 25.59 -22.23 13.92
CA VAL A 31 24.68 -22.92 13.00
C VAL A 31 24.25 -21.90 11.95
N ALA A 32 24.53 -22.20 10.68
CA ALA A 32 24.12 -21.33 9.57
C ALA A 32 22.61 -21.13 9.62
N PRO A 33 22.12 -19.89 9.44
CA PRO A 33 20.69 -19.65 9.41
C PRO A 33 20.01 -20.50 8.33
N SER A 34 18.80 -21.02 8.63
CA SER A 34 18.02 -21.75 7.63
C SER A 34 17.67 -20.87 6.43
N PRO A 35 17.66 -21.44 5.20
CA PRO A 35 17.27 -20.71 4.01
C PRO A 35 15.80 -20.24 4.10
N PRO A 36 15.42 -19.20 3.35
CA PRO A 36 14.01 -18.78 3.31
C PRO A 36 13.15 -19.87 2.66
N VAL A 37 12.07 -20.23 3.33
CA VAL A 37 11.10 -21.20 2.79
C VAL A 37 10.47 -20.63 1.52
N THR A 38 10.46 -21.41 0.43
CA THR A 38 9.81 -21.08 -0.83
C THR A 38 8.87 -22.19 -1.23
N ILE A 39 7.57 -21.93 -1.17
CA ILE A 39 6.54 -22.86 -1.68
C ILE A 39 6.20 -22.45 -3.12
N PRO A 40 6.42 -23.32 -4.11
CA PRO A 40 6.10 -23.03 -5.49
C PRO A 40 4.64 -22.63 -5.70
N TRP A 41 4.39 -21.91 -6.78
CA TRP A 41 3.05 -21.57 -7.21
C TRP A 41 2.31 -22.83 -7.65
N ALA A 42 1.10 -23.04 -7.15
CA ALA A 42 0.28 -24.22 -7.42
C ALA A 42 -1.08 -23.82 -8.04
N ARG A 43 -1.77 -24.78 -8.65
CA ARG A 43 -3.13 -24.54 -9.22
C ARG A 43 -4.09 -23.87 -8.24
N ARG A 44 -4.02 -24.22 -6.95
CA ARG A 44 -4.83 -23.58 -5.89
C ARG A 44 -4.55 -22.08 -5.75
N ASP A 45 -3.31 -21.62 -5.99
CA ASP A 45 -2.95 -20.20 -5.96
C ASP A 45 -3.62 -19.47 -7.14
N THR A 46 -3.61 -20.10 -8.34
CA THR A 46 -4.28 -19.55 -9.53
C THR A 46 -5.79 -19.46 -9.33
N VAL A 47 -6.41 -20.51 -8.76
CA VAL A 47 -7.86 -20.53 -8.47
C VAL A 47 -8.22 -19.43 -7.45
N ALA A 48 -7.46 -19.32 -6.36
CA ALA A 48 -7.66 -18.26 -5.34
C ALA A 48 -7.54 -16.86 -5.96
N LEU A 49 -6.52 -16.65 -6.80
CA LEU A 49 -6.32 -15.39 -7.52
C LEU A 49 -7.49 -15.09 -8.46
N ALA A 50 -7.94 -16.07 -9.26
CA ALA A 50 -9.04 -15.89 -10.21
C ALA A 50 -10.36 -15.54 -9.49
N ILE A 51 -10.67 -16.21 -8.37
CA ILE A 51 -11.87 -15.92 -7.57
C ILE A 51 -11.80 -14.49 -7.03
N VAL A 52 -10.70 -14.10 -6.39
CA VAL A 52 -10.55 -12.77 -5.80
C VAL A 52 -10.56 -11.68 -6.87
N ALA A 53 -9.86 -11.89 -7.99
CA ALA A 53 -9.85 -10.94 -9.11
C ALA A 53 -11.25 -10.80 -9.73
N GLY A 54 -11.98 -11.90 -9.92
CA GLY A 54 -13.37 -11.89 -10.42
C GLY A 54 -14.33 -11.16 -9.49
N LEU A 55 -14.24 -11.38 -8.17
CA LEU A 55 -15.03 -10.67 -7.18
C LEU A 55 -14.66 -9.17 -7.12
N ALA A 56 -13.37 -8.86 -7.20
CA ALA A 56 -12.90 -7.49 -7.25
C ALA A 56 -13.40 -6.76 -8.51
N LEU A 57 -13.35 -7.41 -9.67
CA LEU A 57 -13.86 -6.86 -10.92
C LEU A 57 -15.38 -6.63 -10.83
N LEU A 58 -16.13 -7.64 -10.39
CA LEU A 58 -17.58 -7.55 -10.23
C LEU A 58 -17.97 -6.35 -9.34
N THR A 59 -17.40 -6.27 -8.13
CA THR A 59 -17.75 -5.22 -7.16
C THR A 59 -17.38 -3.82 -7.65
N ARG A 60 -16.30 -3.64 -8.43
CA ARG A 60 -15.89 -2.33 -8.94
C ARG A 60 -16.66 -1.90 -10.19
N LEU A 61 -17.11 -2.85 -11.03
CA LEU A 61 -17.87 -2.54 -12.24
C LEU A 61 -19.38 -2.32 -12.00
N ILE A 62 -19.96 -2.93 -10.97
CA ILE A 62 -21.38 -2.69 -10.63
C ILE A 62 -21.60 -1.20 -10.36
N GLY A 63 -22.52 -0.58 -11.11
CA GLY A 63 -22.86 0.82 -10.98
C GLY A 63 -21.69 1.79 -11.20
N LEU A 64 -20.72 1.44 -12.06
CA LEU A 64 -19.52 2.24 -12.29
C LEU A 64 -19.82 3.61 -12.87
N THR A 65 -20.83 3.71 -13.74
CA THR A 65 -21.20 4.95 -14.43
C THR A 65 -22.12 5.86 -13.61
N GLN A 66 -22.52 5.45 -12.41
CA GLN A 66 -23.40 6.18 -11.51
C GLN A 66 -22.81 6.29 -10.10
N PRO A 67 -23.21 7.30 -9.30
CA PRO A 67 -23.94 8.49 -9.69
C PRO A 67 -23.08 9.52 -10.42
N THR A 68 -23.71 10.48 -11.06
CA THR A 68 -23.10 11.68 -11.66
C THR A 68 -23.93 12.92 -11.31
N ALA A 69 -23.39 14.10 -11.48
CA ALA A 69 -24.14 15.36 -11.38
C ALA A 69 -24.71 15.73 -12.77
N GLY A 70 -25.81 15.08 -13.15
CA GLY A 70 -26.41 15.31 -14.47
C GLY A 70 -25.51 14.89 -15.64
N GLY A 71 -24.73 13.80 -15.49
CA GLY A 71 -23.76 13.32 -16.50
C GLY A 71 -22.37 13.94 -16.38
N THR A 72 -22.14 14.85 -15.40
CA THR A 72 -20.83 15.49 -15.15
C THR A 72 -20.12 14.86 -13.96
N PRO A 73 -18.76 15.07 -13.86
CA PRO A 73 -17.96 14.59 -12.74
C PRO A 73 -18.44 15.12 -11.38
N ILE A 74 -18.25 14.31 -10.34
CA ILE A 74 -18.59 14.65 -8.95
C ILE A 74 -17.33 14.68 -8.07
N PHE A 75 -17.41 15.33 -6.92
CA PHE A 75 -16.31 15.46 -5.97
C PHE A 75 -15.03 15.98 -6.65
N ASP A 76 -13.86 15.46 -6.34
CA ASP A 76 -12.57 15.85 -6.97
C ASP A 76 -12.43 15.36 -8.42
N GLU A 77 -13.32 14.49 -8.92
CA GLU A 77 -13.43 14.23 -10.37
C GLU A 77 -13.56 15.53 -11.16
N LYS A 78 -14.22 16.57 -10.58
CA LYS A 78 -14.39 17.90 -11.20
C LYS A 78 -13.07 18.56 -11.60
N HIS A 79 -11.98 18.21 -10.94
CA HIS A 79 -10.65 18.72 -11.24
C HIS A 79 -9.86 17.78 -12.15
N TYR A 80 -9.81 16.49 -11.80
CA TYR A 80 -8.91 15.54 -12.48
C TYR A 80 -9.42 15.09 -13.84
N VAL A 81 -10.74 14.94 -14.00
CA VAL A 81 -11.37 14.46 -15.24
C VAL A 81 -11.20 15.49 -16.38
N PRO A 82 -11.56 16.80 -16.22
CA PRO A 82 -11.30 17.78 -17.25
C PRO A 82 -9.81 17.92 -17.59
N GLN A 83 -8.91 17.84 -16.60
CA GLN A 83 -7.47 17.89 -16.80
C GLN A 83 -6.96 16.66 -17.59
N ALA A 84 -7.51 15.48 -17.33
CA ALA A 84 -7.20 14.27 -18.10
C ALA A 84 -7.73 14.37 -19.54
N TRP A 85 -8.92 14.96 -19.72
CA TRP A 85 -9.43 15.23 -21.07
C TRP A 85 -8.59 16.25 -21.84
N ASP A 86 -8.06 17.27 -21.19
CA ASP A 86 -7.07 18.17 -21.81
C ASP A 86 -5.82 17.41 -22.26
N MET A 87 -5.38 16.40 -21.48
CA MET A 87 -4.28 15.53 -21.90
C MET A 87 -4.62 14.68 -23.13
N VAL A 88 -5.88 14.25 -23.29
CA VAL A 88 -6.35 13.57 -24.51
C VAL A 88 -6.29 14.52 -25.70
N ARG A 89 -6.77 15.76 -25.52
CA ARG A 89 -6.81 16.77 -26.61
C ARG A 89 -5.42 17.28 -27.01
N SER A 90 -4.50 17.36 -26.04
CA SER A 90 -3.10 17.78 -26.28
C SER A 90 -2.17 16.61 -26.63
N PHE A 91 -2.71 15.41 -26.80
CA PHE A 91 -1.91 14.23 -27.12
C PHE A 91 -1.22 14.37 -28.48
N SER A 92 0.10 14.38 -28.47
CA SER A 92 0.91 14.53 -29.70
C SER A 92 1.39 13.18 -30.26
N ASN A 93 1.93 12.34 -29.40
CA ASN A 93 2.40 10.99 -29.77
C ASN A 93 2.58 10.12 -28.52
N PRO A 94 2.70 8.77 -28.64
CA PRO A 94 2.82 7.87 -27.51
C PRO A 94 4.04 8.11 -26.60
N VAL A 95 5.10 8.71 -27.11
CA VAL A 95 6.32 8.98 -26.32
C VAL A 95 6.14 10.22 -25.44
N LEU A 96 5.64 11.31 -26.00
CA LEU A 96 5.40 12.55 -25.27
C LEU A 96 4.15 12.48 -24.40
N GLY A 97 3.07 11.89 -24.92
CA GLY A 97 1.76 11.92 -24.28
C GLY A 97 1.10 13.29 -24.42
N GLY A 98 0.19 13.61 -23.51
CA GLY A 98 -0.46 14.90 -23.38
C GLY A 98 -0.27 15.50 -21.99
N ILE A 99 -0.57 16.77 -21.86
CA ILE A 99 -0.53 17.54 -20.61
C ILE A 99 -1.71 18.52 -20.55
N GLU A 100 -2.19 18.82 -19.38
CA GLU A 100 -3.20 19.87 -19.17
C GLU A 100 -2.65 21.26 -19.52
N SER A 101 -3.48 22.07 -20.19
CA SER A 101 -3.13 23.45 -20.54
C SER A 101 -3.42 24.44 -19.41
N ASN A 102 -2.86 25.64 -19.51
CA ASN A 102 -3.09 26.74 -18.58
C ASN A 102 -4.01 27.81 -19.24
N PRO A 103 -5.08 28.30 -18.57
CA PRO A 103 -5.62 27.83 -17.28
C PRO A 103 -6.42 26.55 -17.45
N ALA A 104 -6.00 25.49 -16.77
CA ALA A 104 -6.80 24.30 -16.67
C ALA A 104 -8.02 24.52 -15.78
N TYR A 105 -9.04 23.69 -15.93
CA TYR A 105 -10.17 23.70 -15.00
C TYR A 105 -9.70 23.31 -13.60
N GLY A 106 -9.88 24.25 -12.67
CA GLY A 106 -9.45 24.07 -11.31
C GLY A 106 -7.92 24.14 -11.12
N LEU A 107 -7.46 23.70 -9.95
CA LEU A 107 -6.08 23.81 -9.51
C LEU A 107 -5.25 22.61 -9.96
N VAL A 108 -4.12 22.86 -10.62
CA VAL A 108 -3.18 21.82 -11.04
C VAL A 108 -2.10 21.63 -9.98
N VAL A 109 -2.27 20.67 -9.08
CA VAL A 109 -1.42 20.50 -7.90
C VAL A 109 -0.76 19.12 -7.75
N HIS A 110 -0.97 18.21 -8.69
CA HIS A 110 -0.41 16.87 -8.64
C HIS A 110 0.44 16.56 -9.87
N PRO A 111 1.46 15.71 -9.75
CA PRO A 111 2.24 15.23 -10.90
C PRO A 111 1.36 14.59 -11.97
N PRO A 112 1.81 14.53 -13.24
CA PRO A 112 0.91 14.25 -14.35
C PRO A 112 0.45 12.79 -14.48
N LEU A 113 1.20 11.79 -13.98
CA LEU A 113 0.96 10.38 -14.28
C LEU A 113 -0.45 9.90 -13.93
N GLY A 114 -0.99 10.30 -12.77
CA GLY A 114 -2.34 9.89 -12.37
C GLY A 114 -3.42 10.35 -13.35
N LYS A 115 -3.31 11.58 -13.83
CA LYS A 115 -4.20 12.14 -14.85
C LYS A 115 -3.96 11.54 -16.23
N GLN A 116 -2.71 11.23 -16.58
CA GLN A 116 -2.38 10.49 -17.81
C GLN A 116 -2.99 9.10 -17.82
N LEU A 117 -3.08 8.42 -16.67
CA LEU A 117 -3.76 7.13 -16.53
C LEU A 117 -5.29 7.28 -16.67
N LEU A 118 -5.90 8.33 -16.12
CA LEU A 118 -7.31 8.64 -16.38
C LEU A 118 -7.56 8.89 -17.87
N ALA A 119 -6.69 9.69 -18.49
CA ALA A 119 -6.77 10.03 -19.92
C ALA A 119 -6.80 8.81 -20.84
N ILE A 120 -6.17 7.68 -20.45
CA ILE A 120 -6.26 6.43 -21.24
C ILE A 120 -7.72 5.96 -21.34
N GLY A 121 -8.45 5.97 -20.25
CA GLY A 121 -9.86 5.57 -20.25
C GLY A 121 -10.74 6.55 -21.06
N GLU A 122 -10.50 7.85 -20.92
CA GLU A 122 -11.21 8.87 -21.67
C GLU A 122 -10.86 8.82 -23.17
N PHE A 123 -9.63 8.50 -23.53
CA PHE A 123 -9.25 8.28 -24.92
C PHE A 123 -10.02 7.12 -25.56
N LEU A 124 -10.22 6.03 -24.80
CA LEU A 124 -10.88 4.82 -25.30
C LEU A 124 -12.41 4.92 -25.32
N PHE A 125 -13.01 5.62 -24.36
CA PHE A 125 -14.47 5.64 -24.15
C PHE A 125 -15.07 7.05 -24.20
N GLY A 126 -14.27 8.05 -24.56
CA GLY A 126 -14.69 9.46 -24.63
C GLY A 126 -14.83 10.10 -23.24
N TYR A 127 -15.23 11.39 -23.23
CA TYR A 127 -15.54 12.14 -22.02
C TYR A 127 -16.89 11.69 -21.45
N THR A 128 -16.90 10.50 -20.87
CA THR A 128 -18.10 9.83 -20.33
C THR A 128 -17.81 9.24 -18.96
N PRO A 129 -18.82 8.98 -18.13
CA PRO A 129 -18.62 8.33 -16.82
C PRO A 129 -17.86 7.01 -16.88
N LEU A 130 -18.03 6.22 -17.94
CA LEU A 130 -17.22 5.04 -18.18
C LEU A 130 -15.77 5.43 -18.46
N GLY A 131 -15.54 6.43 -19.32
CA GLY A 131 -14.20 6.87 -19.71
C GLY A 131 -13.33 7.23 -18.51
N TRP A 132 -13.80 8.10 -17.63
CA TRP A 132 -12.98 8.53 -16.49
C TRP A 132 -12.97 7.58 -15.29
N ARG A 133 -13.83 6.52 -15.22
CA ARG A 133 -13.89 5.57 -14.10
C ARG A 133 -13.32 4.19 -14.40
N ILE A 134 -13.17 3.81 -15.67
CA ILE A 134 -12.73 2.45 -16.00
C ILE A 134 -11.28 2.18 -15.55
N MET A 135 -10.36 3.14 -15.74
CA MET A 135 -8.98 2.96 -15.31
C MET A 135 -8.85 2.89 -13.78
N PRO A 136 -9.48 3.77 -12.99
CA PRO A 136 -9.58 3.59 -11.53
C PRO A 136 -10.08 2.20 -11.12
N ALA A 137 -11.14 1.70 -11.76
CA ALA A 137 -11.69 0.37 -11.44
C ALA A 137 -10.68 -0.75 -11.69
N LEU A 138 -9.97 -0.73 -12.82
CA LEU A 138 -8.96 -1.73 -13.17
C LEU A 138 -7.75 -1.68 -12.22
N PHE A 139 -7.27 -0.49 -11.86
CA PHE A 139 -6.20 -0.33 -10.87
C PHE A 139 -6.63 -0.74 -9.46
N GLY A 140 -7.91 -0.52 -9.12
CA GLY A 140 -8.51 -1.03 -7.89
C GLY A 140 -8.55 -2.56 -7.84
N VAL A 141 -8.87 -3.23 -8.94
CA VAL A 141 -8.75 -4.70 -9.05
C VAL A 141 -7.29 -5.13 -8.87
N GLY A 142 -6.36 -4.44 -9.54
CA GLY A 142 -4.93 -4.68 -9.39
C GLY A 142 -4.44 -4.52 -7.94
N THR A 143 -4.94 -3.52 -7.21
CA THR A 143 -4.64 -3.31 -5.79
C THR A 143 -5.06 -4.51 -4.93
N VAL A 144 -6.26 -5.05 -5.14
CA VAL A 144 -6.75 -6.24 -4.44
C VAL A 144 -5.89 -7.47 -4.80
N VAL A 145 -5.56 -7.64 -6.06
CA VAL A 145 -4.69 -8.73 -6.55
C VAL A 145 -3.30 -8.64 -5.89
N PHE A 146 -2.66 -7.47 -5.87
CA PHE A 146 -1.36 -7.32 -5.23
C PHE A 146 -1.42 -7.46 -3.70
N THR A 147 -2.54 -7.15 -3.05
CA THR A 147 -2.77 -7.42 -1.63
C THR A 147 -2.76 -8.93 -1.35
N LEU A 148 -3.48 -9.72 -2.15
CA LEU A 148 -3.42 -11.19 -2.11
C LEU A 148 -2.00 -11.70 -2.33
N LEU A 149 -1.34 -11.24 -3.40
CA LEU A 149 0.01 -11.67 -3.80
C LEU A 149 1.05 -11.32 -2.74
N LEU A 150 0.95 -10.14 -2.11
CA LEU A 150 1.82 -9.73 -1.01
C LEU A 150 1.67 -10.67 0.19
N CYS A 151 0.44 -10.90 0.65
CA CYS A 151 0.17 -11.81 1.75
C CYS A 151 0.64 -13.25 1.44
N ARG A 152 0.35 -13.76 0.23
CA ARG A 152 0.82 -15.07 -0.25
C ARG A 152 2.35 -15.16 -0.25
N ARG A 153 3.05 -14.11 -0.69
CA ARG A 153 4.52 -14.04 -0.70
C ARG A 153 5.12 -14.02 0.69
N LEU A 154 4.56 -13.25 1.61
CA LEU A 154 5.04 -13.14 2.98
C LEU A 154 4.78 -14.42 3.79
N THR A 155 3.62 -15.02 3.64
CA THR A 155 3.17 -16.16 4.45
C THR A 155 3.45 -17.53 3.85
N GLN A 156 3.71 -17.59 2.55
CA GLN A 156 3.82 -18.82 1.76
C GLN A 156 2.55 -19.69 1.86
N SER A 157 1.38 -19.05 2.05
CA SER A 157 0.09 -19.72 2.24
C SER A 157 -0.94 -19.18 1.25
N THR A 158 -1.48 -20.05 0.39
CA THR A 158 -2.59 -19.74 -0.51
C THR A 158 -3.82 -19.27 0.28
N ALA A 159 -4.14 -19.95 1.39
CA ALA A 159 -5.31 -19.61 2.21
C ALA A 159 -5.21 -18.21 2.81
N LEU A 160 -4.04 -17.81 3.34
CA LEU A 160 -3.86 -16.47 3.90
C LEU A 160 -3.83 -15.40 2.81
N GLY A 161 -3.25 -15.68 1.64
CA GLY A 161 -3.35 -14.80 0.49
C GLY A 161 -4.79 -14.59 0.05
N PHE A 162 -5.58 -15.67 -0.04
CA PHE A 162 -7.01 -15.61 -0.36
C PHE A 162 -7.80 -14.78 0.66
N VAL A 163 -7.55 -14.99 1.96
CA VAL A 163 -8.18 -14.21 3.05
C VAL A 163 -7.86 -12.72 2.93
N ALA A 164 -6.59 -12.35 2.70
CA ALA A 164 -6.20 -10.95 2.52
C ALA A 164 -6.90 -10.31 1.32
N GLY A 165 -6.96 -11.04 0.19
CA GLY A 165 -7.67 -10.60 -1.00
C GLY A 165 -9.17 -10.45 -0.77
N LEU A 166 -9.79 -11.41 -0.07
CA LEU A 166 -11.22 -11.35 0.24
C LEU A 166 -11.57 -10.16 1.15
N ILE A 167 -10.78 -9.91 2.20
CA ILE A 167 -10.94 -8.74 3.06
C ILE A 167 -10.82 -7.45 2.23
N ALA A 168 -9.83 -7.38 1.31
CA ALA A 168 -9.62 -6.22 0.44
C ALA A 168 -10.73 -6.03 -0.62
N VAL A 169 -11.40 -7.10 -1.08
CA VAL A 169 -12.59 -7.01 -1.96
C VAL A 169 -13.72 -6.27 -1.25
N PHE A 170 -13.96 -6.60 0.03
CA PHE A 170 -15.08 -6.11 0.84
C PHE A 170 -14.70 -4.95 1.76
N ASP A 171 -13.58 -4.28 1.49
CA ASP A 171 -13.26 -3.00 2.13
C ASP A 171 -13.87 -1.83 1.37
N GLY A 172 -14.68 -1.01 2.09
CA GLY A 172 -15.38 0.12 1.48
C GLY A 172 -14.45 1.23 1.01
N VAL A 173 -13.29 1.45 1.68
CA VAL A 173 -12.30 2.44 1.23
C VAL A 173 -11.70 2.04 -0.11
N LEU A 174 -11.22 0.79 -0.24
CA LEU A 174 -10.65 0.27 -1.48
C LEU A 174 -11.69 0.17 -2.60
N LEU A 175 -12.97 -0.03 -2.26
CA LEU A 175 -14.05 -0.03 -3.25
C LEU A 175 -14.28 1.37 -3.79
N VAL A 176 -14.61 2.34 -2.92
CA VAL A 176 -15.02 3.68 -3.35
C VAL A 176 -13.87 4.42 -4.03
N THR A 177 -12.64 4.32 -3.50
CA THR A 177 -11.45 4.89 -4.15
C THR A 177 -11.27 4.38 -5.60
N ALA A 178 -11.71 3.15 -5.89
CA ALA A 178 -11.59 2.53 -7.21
C ALA A 178 -12.77 2.81 -8.16
N LYS A 179 -13.85 3.43 -7.68
CA LYS A 179 -15.06 3.68 -8.49
C LYS A 179 -15.16 5.08 -9.08
N PHE A 180 -14.29 5.97 -8.65
CA PHE A 180 -14.29 7.38 -9.07
C PHE A 180 -12.97 7.76 -9.72
N GLY A 181 -13.00 8.79 -10.56
CA GLY A 181 -11.84 9.34 -11.27
C GLY A 181 -10.86 10.06 -10.34
N MET A 182 -10.48 9.38 -9.25
CA MET A 182 -9.55 9.86 -8.24
C MET A 182 -8.13 9.37 -8.52
N LEU A 183 -7.14 10.14 -8.11
CA LEU A 183 -5.72 9.77 -8.33
C LEU A 183 -5.21 8.75 -7.31
N ASP A 184 -5.85 8.67 -6.14
CA ASP A 184 -5.40 7.84 -5.01
C ASP A 184 -5.28 6.36 -5.36
N VAL A 185 -6.21 5.81 -6.12
CA VAL A 185 -6.20 4.39 -6.50
C VAL A 185 -4.94 3.99 -7.26
N PHE A 186 -4.44 4.85 -8.16
CA PHE A 186 -3.22 4.60 -8.92
C PHE A 186 -2.00 4.57 -7.99
N GLN A 187 -1.93 5.52 -7.07
CA GLN A 187 -0.85 5.56 -6.09
C GLN A 187 -0.86 4.32 -5.19
N VAL A 188 -2.02 3.95 -4.64
CA VAL A 188 -2.19 2.75 -3.78
C VAL A 188 -1.78 1.49 -4.51
N PHE A 189 -2.16 1.35 -5.78
CA PHE A 189 -1.75 0.22 -6.63
C PHE A 189 -0.23 0.12 -6.72
N PHE A 190 0.45 1.21 -7.08
CA PHE A 190 1.91 1.21 -7.21
C PHE A 190 2.61 0.94 -5.88
N ILE A 191 2.09 1.45 -4.76
CA ILE A 191 2.64 1.23 -3.42
C ILE A 191 2.51 -0.25 -3.00
N VAL A 192 1.34 -0.88 -3.17
CA VAL A 192 1.18 -2.29 -2.78
C VAL A 192 1.97 -3.22 -3.69
N ALA A 193 2.09 -2.91 -4.98
CA ALA A 193 2.95 -3.63 -5.91
C ALA A 193 4.44 -3.46 -5.54
N ALA A 194 4.87 -2.25 -5.11
CA ALA A 194 6.22 -2.01 -4.61
C ALA A 194 6.50 -2.81 -3.32
N ALA A 195 5.55 -2.90 -2.39
CA ALA A 195 5.68 -3.74 -1.21
C ALA A 195 5.82 -5.23 -1.57
N TRP A 196 5.08 -5.70 -2.58
CA TRP A 196 5.20 -7.06 -3.08
C TRP A 196 6.57 -7.34 -3.70
N THR A 197 7.11 -6.42 -4.50
CA THR A 197 8.47 -6.56 -5.08
C THR A 197 9.54 -6.45 -4.00
N LEU A 198 9.41 -5.56 -3.02
CA LEU A 198 10.32 -5.44 -1.88
C LEU A 198 10.39 -6.73 -1.05
N ALA A 199 9.23 -7.35 -0.78
CA ALA A 199 9.18 -8.65 -0.11
C ALA A 199 9.88 -9.75 -0.93
N GLY A 200 9.84 -9.65 -2.28
CA GLY A 200 10.59 -10.50 -3.19
C GLY A 200 12.09 -10.29 -3.08
N ASP A 201 12.53 -9.04 -3.05
CA ASP A 201 13.92 -8.64 -2.90
C ASP A 201 14.52 -9.11 -1.56
N MET A 202 13.80 -8.91 -0.47
CA MET A 202 14.22 -9.36 0.86
C MET A 202 14.44 -10.88 0.92
N ARG A 203 13.57 -11.65 0.27
CA ARG A 203 13.72 -13.12 0.20
C ARG A 203 14.88 -13.54 -0.69
N GLU A 204 15.03 -12.94 -1.86
CA GLU A 204 16.11 -13.25 -2.80
C GLU A 204 17.47 -12.88 -2.19
N ALA A 205 17.59 -11.71 -1.55
CA ALA A 205 18.79 -11.32 -0.84
C ALA A 205 19.15 -12.31 0.27
N HIS A 206 18.14 -12.80 1.02
CA HIS A 206 18.37 -13.83 2.05
C HIS A 206 18.85 -15.14 1.42
N ALA A 207 18.23 -15.61 0.33
CA ALA A 207 18.67 -16.82 -0.38
C ALA A 207 20.09 -16.68 -0.93
N ARG A 208 20.41 -15.56 -1.59
CA ARG A 208 21.75 -15.28 -2.12
C ARG A 208 22.79 -15.22 -1.00
N MET A 209 22.48 -14.60 0.14
CA MET A 209 23.37 -14.55 1.31
C MET A 209 23.60 -15.96 1.90
N HIS A 210 22.56 -16.81 1.91
CA HIS A 210 22.65 -18.18 2.41
C HIS A 210 23.60 -19.05 1.56
N HIS A 211 23.56 -18.90 0.23
CA HIS A 211 24.40 -19.66 -0.69
C HIS A 211 25.79 -19.03 -0.92
N ALA A 212 26.02 -17.80 -0.45
CA ALA A 212 27.28 -17.12 -0.64
C ALA A 212 28.34 -17.59 0.37
N HIS A 213 29.59 -17.76 -0.10
CA HIS A 213 30.73 -17.93 0.80
C HIS A 213 31.07 -16.59 1.49
N ILE A 214 31.07 -16.59 2.82
CA ILE A 214 31.41 -15.41 3.62
C ILE A 214 32.92 -15.27 3.64
N THR A 215 33.49 -14.52 2.70
CA THR A 215 34.91 -14.21 2.59
C THR A 215 35.18 -12.73 2.83
N GLY A 216 36.34 -12.44 3.44
CA GLY A 216 36.76 -11.07 3.75
C GLY A 216 35.92 -10.37 4.82
N ASN A 217 36.34 -9.15 5.20
CA ASN A 217 35.74 -8.40 6.31
C ASN A 217 34.34 -7.87 6.03
N PHE A 218 33.99 -7.64 4.78
CA PHE A 218 32.75 -6.97 4.37
C PHE A 218 31.65 -7.94 3.87
N GLY A 219 31.96 -9.25 3.76
CA GLY A 219 31.07 -10.28 3.23
C GLY A 219 30.88 -10.20 1.71
N PRO A 220 29.95 -10.98 1.10
CA PRO A 220 29.81 -11.09 -0.33
C PRO A 220 29.14 -9.85 -0.97
N ARG A 221 29.31 -9.68 -2.29
CA ARG A 221 28.47 -8.85 -3.14
C ARG A 221 27.31 -9.71 -3.65
N LEU A 222 26.06 -9.25 -3.52
CA LEU A 222 24.86 -10.01 -3.87
C LEU A 222 24.45 -9.88 -5.35
N GLY A 223 25.21 -9.13 -6.15
CA GLY A 223 24.91 -8.89 -7.56
C GLY A 223 23.73 -7.94 -7.77
N PHE A 224 23.27 -7.82 -9.03
CA PHE A 224 22.12 -6.98 -9.36
C PHE A 224 20.83 -7.59 -8.82
N ARG A 225 19.99 -6.76 -8.21
CA ARG A 225 18.76 -7.15 -7.51
C ARG A 225 17.54 -6.65 -8.29
N TRP A 226 17.06 -7.48 -9.20
CA TRP A 226 15.94 -7.13 -10.07
C TRP A 226 14.66 -6.76 -9.32
N TRP A 227 14.37 -7.42 -8.22
CA TRP A 227 13.22 -7.08 -7.38
C TRP A 227 13.36 -5.70 -6.73
N ARG A 228 14.58 -5.33 -6.27
CA ARG A 228 14.85 -3.98 -5.74
C ARG A 228 14.69 -2.92 -6.83
N PHE A 229 15.20 -3.18 -8.03
CA PHE A 229 15.02 -2.30 -9.18
C PHE A 229 13.53 -2.11 -9.51
N ALA A 230 12.74 -3.20 -9.59
CA ALA A 230 11.30 -3.14 -9.80
C ALA A 230 10.57 -2.38 -8.68
N THR A 231 11.02 -2.50 -7.42
CA THR A 231 10.51 -1.71 -6.31
C THR A 231 10.74 -0.22 -6.56
N GLY A 232 11.93 0.17 -7.01
CA GLY A 232 12.23 1.57 -7.34
C GLY A 232 11.39 2.10 -8.50
N VAL A 233 11.19 1.32 -9.55
CA VAL A 233 10.30 1.69 -10.66
C VAL A 233 8.88 1.96 -10.15
N LEU A 234 8.31 1.05 -9.36
CA LEU A 234 6.95 1.20 -8.83
C LEU A 234 6.82 2.38 -7.86
N LEU A 235 7.85 2.65 -7.04
CA LEU A 235 7.88 3.83 -6.17
C LEU A 235 8.00 5.12 -6.97
N GLY A 236 8.76 5.14 -8.06
CA GLY A 236 8.85 6.27 -8.97
C GLY A 236 7.51 6.57 -9.64
N LEU A 237 6.76 5.53 -10.04
CA LEU A 237 5.41 5.67 -10.56
C LEU A 237 4.44 6.19 -9.48
N ALA A 238 4.53 5.68 -8.24
CA ALA A 238 3.73 6.20 -7.12
C ALA A 238 4.00 7.69 -6.83
N LEU A 239 5.28 8.11 -6.85
CA LEU A 239 5.70 9.50 -6.71
C LEU A 239 5.16 10.37 -7.85
N SER A 240 5.16 9.86 -9.08
CA SER A 240 4.66 10.54 -10.27
C SER A 240 3.13 10.70 -10.30
N VAL A 241 2.41 10.05 -9.35
CA VAL A 241 0.98 10.26 -9.11
C VAL A 241 0.76 11.32 -8.02
N LYS A 242 1.40 11.16 -6.85
CA LYS A 242 1.30 12.10 -5.70
C LYS A 242 2.60 12.12 -4.91
N TRP A 243 2.98 13.27 -4.39
CA TRP A 243 4.22 13.47 -3.62
C TRP A 243 4.33 12.63 -2.34
N SER A 244 3.22 12.18 -1.77
CA SER A 244 3.24 11.23 -0.64
C SER A 244 3.96 9.91 -0.97
N GLY A 245 4.21 9.62 -2.26
CA GLY A 245 5.12 8.55 -2.70
C GLY A 245 6.53 8.67 -2.14
N LEU A 246 7.02 9.89 -1.82
CA LEU A 246 8.32 10.12 -1.17
C LEU A 246 8.42 9.42 0.19
N TYR A 247 7.33 9.38 0.94
CA TYR A 247 7.32 8.70 2.25
C TYR A 247 7.62 7.20 2.09
N TYR A 248 7.05 6.56 1.07
CA TYR A 248 7.29 5.15 0.77
C TYR A 248 8.71 4.90 0.25
N ILE A 249 9.27 5.82 -0.55
CA ILE A 249 10.68 5.75 -0.98
C ILE A 249 11.60 5.75 0.24
N ALA A 250 11.38 6.67 1.20
CA ALA A 250 12.19 6.78 2.41
C ALA A 250 12.07 5.52 3.28
N PHE A 251 10.84 5.09 3.62
CA PHE A 251 10.63 3.97 4.52
C PHE A 251 11.06 2.62 3.90
N PHE A 252 10.79 2.39 2.62
CA PHE A 252 11.21 1.16 1.93
C PHE A 252 12.72 1.14 1.67
N GLY A 253 13.32 2.30 1.39
CA GLY A 253 14.78 2.44 1.28
C GLY A 253 15.48 2.10 2.59
N LEU A 254 15.00 2.65 3.71
CA LEU A 254 15.51 2.33 5.04
C LEU A 254 15.30 0.86 5.37
N LEU A 255 14.10 0.30 5.13
CA LEU A 255 13.84 -1.11 5.37
C LEU A 255 14.78 -2.01 4.56
N SER A 256 15.04 -1.69 3.29
CA SER A 256 15.99 -2.44 2.44
C SER A 256 17.40 -2.41 3.01
N ALA A 257 17.90 -1.24 3.44
CA ALA A 257 19.23 -1.08 4.03
C ALA A 257 19.36 -1.81 5.38
N PHE A 258 18.35 -1.68 6.26
CA PHE A 258 18.32 -2.38 7.53
C PHE A 258 18.22 -3.90 7.38
N TRP A 259 17.48 -4.38 6.36
CA TRP A 259 17.40 -5.80 6.04
C TRP A 259 18.76 -6.36 5.60
N ASP A 260 19.49 -5.64 4.73
CA ASP A 260 20.81 -6.02 4.29
C ASP A 260 21.81 -6.05 5.46
N LEU A 261 21.76 -5.05 6.36
CA LEU A 261 22.56 -5.03 7.58
C LEU A 261 22.24 -6.22 8.50
N TRP A 262 20.93 -6.51 8.68
CA TRP A 262 20.49 -7.64 9.48
C TRP A 262 20.98 -8.97 8.92
N LEU A 263 20.92 -9.17 7.59
CA LEU A 263 21.45 -10.36 6.93
C LEU A 263 22.94 -10.49 7.18
N ARG A 264 23.74 -9.43 6.96
CA ARG A 264 25.20 -9.47 7.20
C ARG A 264 25.54 -9.83 8.65
N ARG A 265 24.83 -9.26 9.62
CA ARG A 265 24.99 -9.62 11.04
C ARG A 265 24.62 -11.07 11.31
N ARG A 266 23.50 -11.52 10.78
CA ARG A 266 22.99 -12.88 10.98
C ARG A 266 23.91 -13.95 10.42
N TYR A 267 24.57 -13.66 9.30
CA TYR A 267 25.52 -14.57 8.64
C TYR A 267 26.97 -14.40 9.11
N GLY A 268 27.23 -13.57 10.13
CA GLY A 268 28.52 -13.47 10.80
C GLY A 268 29.59 -12.73 10.02
N VAL A 269 29.21 -11.79 9.14
CA VAL A 269 30.16 -10.89 8.47
C VAL A 269 30.93 -10.07 9.51
N ALA A 270 32.27 -9.99 9.40
CA ALA A 270 33.13 -9.38 10.43
C ALA A 270 32.85 -7.87 10.64
N LYS A 271 32.69 -7.12 9.56
CA LYS A 271 32.35 -5.68 9.59
C LYS A 271 31.01 -5.41 8.87
N PRO A 272 29.87 -5.80 9.46
CA PRO A 272 28.58 -5.82 8.77
C PRO A 272 28.09 -4.42 8.40
N VAL A 273 28.30 -3.40 9.25
CA VAL A 273 27.89 -2.02 8.97
C VAL A 273 28.66 -1.46 7.77
N VAL A 274 29.99 -1.58 7.78
CA VAL A 274 30.83 -1.11 6.67
C VAL A 274 30.54 -1.90 5.41
N GLY A 275 30.31 -3.21 5.53
CA GLY A 275 29.90 -4.07 4.41
C GLY A 275 28.60 -3.62 3.76
N THR A 276 27.58 -3.26 4.57
CA THR A 276 26.30 -2.71 4.08
C THR A 276 26.51 -1.35 3.39
N LEU A 277 27.23 -0.43 4.04
CA LEU A 277 27.47 0.91 3.48
C LEU A 277 28.21 0.88 2.14
N LEU A 278 29.21 0.01 2.00
CA LEU A 278 30.06 -0.03 0.79
C LEU A 278 29.51 -0.93 -0.33
N ARG A 279 28.69 -1.95 -0.01
CA ARG A 279 28.28 -2.97 -0.99
C ARG A 279 26.79 -2.95 -1.33
N ASP A 280 25.94 -2.53 -0.37
CA ASP A 280 24.48 -2.60 -0.55
C ASP A 280 23.86 -1.21 -0.72
N VAL A 281 24.28 -0.20 0.08
CA VAL A 281 23.71 1.14 0.06
C VAL A 281 23.86 1.84 -1.28
N PRO A 282 25.00 1.83 -1.99
CA PRO A 282 25.11 2.49 -3.29
C PRO A 282 24.11 1.92 -4.33
N ALA A 283 23.96 0.59 -4.36
CA ALA A 283 23.01 -0.08 -5.23
C ALA A 283 21.54 0.17 -4.80
N ALA A 284 21.29 0.34 -3.49
CA ALA A 284 19.97 0.71 -2.98
C ALA A 284 19.62 2.15 -3.37
N LEU A 285 20.55 3.10 -3.22
CA LEU A 285 20.35 4.49 -3.64
C LEU A 285 20.10 4.58 -5.16
N ALA A 286 20.87 3.85 -5.97
CA ALA A 286 20.64 3.82 -7.40
C ALA A 286 19.23 3.29 -7.73
N SER A 287 18.82 2.18 -7.13
CA SER A 287 17.52 1.55 -7.42
C SER A 287 16.33 2.29 -6.79
N LEU A 288 16.43 2.73 -5.53
CA LEU A 288 15.29 3.23 -4.75
C LEU A 288 15.22 4.76 -4.62
N VAL A 289 16.23 5.49 -5.12
CA VAL A 289 16.24 6.96 -5.14
C VAL A 289 16.45 7.48 -6.55
N LEU A 290 17.55 7.10 -7.23
CA LEU A 290 17.85 7.61 -8.56
C LEU A 290 16.80 7.16 -9.60
N VAL A 291 16.43 5.88 -9.62
CA VAL A 291 15.41 5.37 -10.55
C VAL A 291 14.06 6.07 -10.34
N PRO A 292 13.51 6.19 -9.10
CA PRO A 292 12.30 7.00 -8.86
C PRO A 292 12.42 8.45 -9.33
N ALA A 293 13.55 9.11 -9.07
CA ALA A 293 13.77 10.50 -9.48
C ALA A 293 13.76 10.65 -11.01
N LEU A 294 14.44 9.75 -11.73
CA LEU A 294 14.45 9.76 -13.20
C LEU A 294 13.06 9.50 -13.78
N LEU A 295 12.29 8.58 -13.22
CA LEU A 295 10.91 8.32 -13.63
C LEU A 295 10.00 9.51 -13.35
N TYR A 296 10.19 10.17 -12.20
CA TYR A 296 9.46 11.38 -11.87
C TYR A 296 9.71 12.48 -12.91
N ILE A 297 10.97 12.78 -13.22
CA ILE A 297 11.35 13.76 -14.25
C ILE A 297 10.77 13.34 -15.63
N PHE A 298 10.88 12.06 -15.98
CA PHE A 298 10.33 11.54 -17.24
C PHE A 298 8.81 11.68 -17.31
N SER A 299 8.09 11.60 -16.21
CA SER A 299 6.62 11.79 -16.20
C SER A 299 6.20 13.19 -16.67
N TRP A 300 7.08 14.21 -16.54
CA TRP A 300 6.89 15.59 -16.93
C TRP A 300 7.25 15.89 -18.40
N ARG A 301 7.66 14.90 -19.19
CA ARG A 301 8.13 15.10 -20.57
C ARG A 301 7.16 15.87 -21.46
N ALA A 302 5.84 15.62 -21.30
CA ALA A 302 4.80 16.36 -22.05
C ALA A 302 4.73 17.83 -21.61
N TRP A 303 4.95 18.13 -20.33
CA TRP A 303 5.03 19.50 -19.80
C TRP A 303 6.20 20.27 -20.42
N PHE A 304 7.38 19.64 -20.53
CA PHE A 304 8.53 20.26 -21.17
C PHE A 304 8.35 20.49 -22.67
N ALA A 305 7.55 19.65 -23.33
CA ALA A 305 7.27 19.73 -24.76
C ALA A 305 6.09 20.64 -25.10
N SER A 306 5.28 21.06 -24.13
CA SER A 306 4.09 21.91 -24.33
C SER A 306 4.42 23.37 -24.15
N GLU A 307 3.89 24.24 -24.99
CA GLU A 307 3.96 25.69 -24.85
C GLU A 307 2.84 26.27 -23.96
N THR A 308 1.77 25.52 -23.72
CA THR A 308 0.57 26.00 -23.02
C THR A 308 0.40 25.40 -21.63
N SER A 309 1.35 24.56 -21.15
CA SER A 309 1.24 23.95 -19.84
C SER A 309 1.41 24.96 -18.69
N VAL A 310 0.86 24.62 -17.53
CA VAL A 310 0.84 25.50 -16.33
C VAL A 310 2.25 25.94 -15.95
N TYR A 311 2.44 27.27 -15.81
CA TYR A 311 3.73 27.91 -15.48
C TYR A 311 4.88 27.62 -16.44
N ARG A 312 4.62 27.16 -17.67
CA ARG A 312 5.67 26.79 -18.64
C ARG A 312 6.61 27.96 -18.96
N HIS A 313 6.10 29.19 -18.93
CA HIS A 313 6.81 30.42 -19.27
C HIS A 313 7.07 31.32 -18.06
N ALA A 314 6.90 30.84 -16.84
CA ALA A 314 7.05 31.65 -15.62
C ALA A 314 8.41 32.36 -15.48
N ALA A 315 9.46 31.85 -16.15
CA ALA A 315 10.79 32.48 -16.16
C ALA A 315 10.86 33.72 -17.05
N VAL A 316 10.01 33.80 -18.10
CA VAL A 316 10.10 34.88 -19.11
C VAL A 316 8.94 35.85 -19.07
N ASP A 317 7.80 35.50 -18.46
CA ASP A 317 6.60 36.35 -18.34
C ASP A 317 6.58 37.27 -17.10
N GLY A 318 7.65 37.28 -16.30
CA GLY A 318 7.76 38.08 -15.10
C GLY A 318 7.25 37.41 -13.81
N THR A 319 6.63 36.23 -13.92
CA THR A 319 6.07 35.52 -12.76
C THR A 319 7.13 35.18 -11.72
N ILE A 320 8.31 34.68 -12.12
CA ILE A 320 9.41 34.33 -11.19
C ILE A 320 10.02 35.59 -10.58
N SER A 321 10.22 36.65 -11.34
CA SER A 321 10.81 37.87 -10.82
C SER A 321 9.94 38.60 -9.78
N GLY A 322 8.62 38.42 -9.86
CA GLY A 322 7.64 38.93 -8.91
C GLY A 322 7.29 37.99 -7.75
N SER A 323 7.92 36.81 -7.69
CA SER A 323 7.64 35.78 -6.67
C SER A 323 8.63 35.86 -5.48
N ASP A 324 8.40 35.01 -4.47
CA ASP A 324 9.32 34.81 -3.34
C ASP A 324 10.62 34.09 -3.73
N TRP A 325 10.75 33.62 -4.99
CA TRP A 325 11.89 32.82 -5.49
C TRP A 325 12.57 33.44 -6.73
N PRO A 326 12.93 34.75 -6.72
CA PRO A 326 13.53 35.42 -7.88
C PRO A 326 14.89 34.82 -8.30
N TRP A 327 15.56 34.12 -7.38
CA TRP A 327 16.82 33.40 -7.62
C TRP A 327 16.69 32.29 -8.68
N LEU A 328 15.48 31.76 -8.92
CA LEU A 328 15.23 30.77 -9.98
C LEU A 328 15.59 31.31 -11.37
N GLY A 329 15.52 32.65 -11.56
CA GLY A 329 15.89 33.30 -12.85
C GLY A 329 17.36 33.13 -13.24
N ALA A 330 18.22 32.60 -12.34
CA ALA A 330 19.60 32.25 -12.66
C ALA A 330 19.72 30.86 -13.36
N LEU A 331 18.63 30.08 -13.42
CA LEU A 331 18.58 28.77 -14.07
C LEU A 331 18.07 28.88 -15.50
N PRO A 332 18.31 27.86 -16.37
CA PRO A 332 17.66 27.79 -17.67
C PRO A 332 16.13 27.86 -17.56
N ASP A 333 15.47 28.66 -18.41
CA ASP A 333 14.04 29.03 -18.32
C ASP A 333 13.10 27.86 -18.07
N ALA A 334 13.27 26.74 -18.79
CA ALA A 334 12.43 25.58 -18.62
C ALA A 334 12.62 24.91 -17.25
N VAL A 335 13.84 24.92 -16.70
CA VAL A 335 14.15 24.37 -15.36
C VAL A 335 13.63 25.30 -14.28
N ALA A 336 13.83 26.60 -14.43
CA ALA A 336 13.32 27.64 -13.54
C ALA A 336 11.78 27.55 -13.43
N SER A 337 11.10 27.51 -14.56
CA SER A 337 9.63 27.40 -14.62
C SER A 337 9.12 26.09 -14.03
N TRP A 338 9.82 24.97 -14.25
CA TRP A 338 9.45 23.67 -13.67
C TRP A 338 9.65 23.65 -12.14
N LEU A 339 10.74 24.21 -11.64
CA LEU A 339 10.96 24.35 -10.19
C LEU A 339 9.96 25.32 -9.56
N TYR A 340 9.66 26.43 -10.23
CA TYR A 340 8.63 27.38 -9.80
C TYR A 340 7.28 26.68 -9.60
N TYR A 341 6.85 25.85 -10.57
CA TYR A 341 5.64 25.03 -10.40
C TYR A 341 5.69 24.22 -9.10
N HIS A 342 6.80 23.54 -8.82
CA HIS A 342 6.93 22.69 -7.62
C HIS A 342 6.90 23.50 -6.33
N LEU A 343 7.56 24.62 -6.29
CA LEU A 343 7.57 25.49 -5.10
C LEU A 343 6.19 26.12 -4.87
N SER A 344 5.52 26.59 -5.91
CA SER A 344 4.15 27.13 -5.82
C SER A 344 3.14 26.09 -5.33
N VAL A 345 3.25 24.85 -5.80
CA VAL A 345 2.40 23.75 -5.32
C VAL A 345 2.73 23.36 -3.88
N ALA A 346 4.01 23.41 -3.49
CA ALA A 346 4.41 23.12 -2.10
C ALA A 346 3.88 24.21 -1.15
N ASP A 347 3.98 25.46 -1.54
CA ASP A 347 3.46 26.62 -0.77
C ASP A 347 1.93 26.53 -0.64
N PHE A 348 1.24 26.27 -1.74
CA PHE A 348 -0.21 26.01 -1.71
C PHE A 348 -0.58 24.90 -0.73
N HIS A 349 0.14 23.77 -0.74
CA HIS A 349 -0.14 22.70 0.21
C HIS A 349 0.21 23.04 1.64
N ALA A 350 1.21 23.90 1.88
CA ALA A 350 1.58 24.38 3.20
C ALA A 350 0.55 25.38 3.76
N SER A 351 -0.09 26.20 2.90
CA SER A 351 -1.09 27.18 3.30
C SER A 351 -2.43 26.57 3.75
N LEU A 352 -2.72 25.31 3.38
CA LEU A 352 -3.97 24.63 3.72
C LEU A 352 -4.00 24.16 5.18
N THR A 353 -3.98 25.09 6.13
CA THR A 353 -3.98 24.84 7.57
C THR A 353 -5.21 25.42 8.27
N SER A 354 -5.60 24.83 9.39
CA SER A 354 -6.69 25.35 10.22
C SER A 354 -6.33 26.71 10.82
N SER A 355 -5.05 26.94 11.16
CA SER A 355 -4.53 28.23 11.64
C SER A 355 -4.62 29.34 10.58
N SER A 356 -4.58 29.00 9.29
CA SER A 356 -4.81 29.93 8.17
C SER A 356 -6.29 30.14 7.83
N GLY A 357 -7.23 29.65 8.66
CA GLY A 357 -8.66 29.81 8.47
C GLY A 357 -9.32 28.76 7.53
N HIS A 358 -8.57 27.80 7.03
CA HIS A 358 -9.13 26.72 6.23
C HIS A 358 -9.89 25.74 7.12
N SER A 359 -11.20 25.59 6.88
CA SER A 359 -12.05 24.60 7.54
C SER A 359 -12.88 23.85 6.52
N HIS A 360 -13.10 22.57 6.76
CA HIS A 360 -13.95 21.74 5.91
C HIS A 360 -14.77 20.77 6.76
N PRO A 361 -16.07 20.59 6.51
CA PRO A 361 -16.92 19.69 7.30
C PRO A 361 -16.39 18.26 7.40
N TRP A 362 -15.67 17.79 6.38
CA TRP A 362 -15.11 16.43 6.30
C TRP A 362 -13.61 16.38 6.63
N ASP A 363 -13.07 17.40 7.34
CA ASP A 363 -11.69 17.33 7.81
C ASP A 363 -11.52 16.13 8.76
N SER A 364 -10.49 15.32 8.51
CA SER A 364 -10.25 14.05 9.20
C SER A 364 -8.76 13.90 9.52
N LYS A 365 -8.43 13.92 10.81
CA LYS A 365 -7.05 13.81 11.28
C LYS A 365 -6.58 12.34 11.32
N PRO A 366 -5.25 12.07 11.29
CA PRO A 366 -4.72 10.71 11.18
C PRO A 366 -5.24 9.74 12.25
N TRP A 367 -5.43 10.18 13.49
CA TRP A 367 -5.96 9.31 14.55
C TRP A 367 -7.40 8.86 14.29
N ALA A 368 -8.21 9.67 13.59
CA ALA A 368 -9.56 9.29 13.19
C ALA A 368 -9.55 8.22 12.08
N TRP A 369 -8.48 8.16 11.26
CA TRP A 369 -8.36 7.17 10.19
C TRP A 369 -8.23 5.76 10.74
N LEU A 370 -7.59 5.59 11.91
CA LEU A 370 -7.35 4.27 12.51
C LEU A 370 -8.63 3.46 12.74
N VAL A 371 -9.76 4.13 12.88
CA VAL A 371 -11.06 3.48 13.13
C VAL A 371 -12.15 3.93 12.16
N GLY A 372 -11.80 4.68 11.10
CA GLY A 372 -12.77 5.20 10.15
C GLY A 372 -13.80 6.13 10.80
N ALA A 373 -13.39 6.91 11.83
CA ALA A 373 -14.30 7.72 12.62
C ALA A 373 -14.88 8.93 11.86
N ARG A 374 -14.21 9.41 10.80
CA ARG A 374 -14.67 10.52 9.97
C ARG A 374 -14.53 10.12 8.50
N PRO A 375 -15.56 9.51 7.88
CA PRO A 375 -15.62 9.25 6.45
C PRO A 375 -15.70 10.56 5.66
N ILE A 376 -15.62 10.49 4.33
CA ILE A 376 -15.84 11.67 3.50
C ILE A 376 -16.94 11.42 2.48
N LEU A 377 -17.81 12.42 2.31
CA LEU A 377 -18.94 12.40 1.40
C LEU A 377 -18.48 12.77 -0.02
N TYR A 378 -18.71 11.88 -0.99
CA TYR A 378 -18.41 12.09 -2.41
C TYR A 378 -19.62 12.58 -3.20
N TYR A 379 -20.82 12.13 -2.80
CA TYR A 379 -22.06 12.48 -3.47
C TYR A 379 -23.21 12.52 -2.50
N SER A 380 -24.13 13.46 -2.70
CA SER A 380 -25.38 13.59 -1.93
C SER A 380 -26.50 14.08 -2.82
N ALA A 381 -27.61 13.36 -2.83
CA ALA A 381 -28.91 13.82 -3.27
C ALA A 381 -29.94 13.48 -2.17
N THR A 382 -30.64 14.50 -1.68
CA THR A 382 -31.62 14.40 -0.58
C THR A 382 -32.99 14.77 -1.05
N ASP A 383 -33.97 14.57 -0.19
CA ASP A 383 -35.36 14.97 -0.40
C ASP A 383 -36.00 14.37 -1.68
N ILE A 384 -35.56 13.15 -2.04
CA ILE A 384 -36.09 12.42 -3.18
C ILE A 384 -37.44 11.82 -2.77
N ASP A 385 -38.49 12.13 -3.53
CA ASP A 385 -39.81 11.53 -3.29
C ASP A 385 -39.80 10.03 -3.57
N CYS A 386 -40.16 9.22 -2.58
CA CYS A 386 -40.37 7.78 -2.65
C CYS A 386 -41.81 7.36 -2.41
N GLY A 387 -42.76 8.28 -2.55
CA GLY A 387 -44.22 8.08 -2.41
C GLY A 387 -44.70 8.13 -0.96
N PHE A 388 -44.20 7.30 -0.07
CA PHE A 388 -44.62 7.25 1.36
C PHE A 388 -43.58 7.83 2.33
N THR A 389 -42.40 8.16 1.85
CA THR A 389 -41.30 8.74 2.65
C THR A 389 -40.32 9.49 1.74
N THR A 390 -39.51 10.33 2.34
CA THR A 390 -38.34 10.91 1.66
C THR A 390 -37.19 9.91 1.62
N CYS A 391 -36.44 9.93 0.53
CA CYS A 391 -35.29 9.12 0.27
C CYS A 391 -34.04 9.98 0.01
N ARG A 392 -32.87 9.34 0.08
CA ARG A 392 -31.59 9.93 -0.31
C ARG A 392 -30.71 8.95 -1.04
N GLU A 393 -29.84 9.49 -1.85
CA GLU A 393 -28.72 8.78 -2.49
C GLU A 393 -27.42 9.43 -2.03
N MET A 394 -26.53 8.66 -1.41
CA MET A 394 -25.29 9.21 -0.89
C MET A 394 -24.14 8.24 -1.16
N ILE A 395 -22.95 8.78 -1.44
CA ILE A 395 -21.72 7.98 -1.49
C ILE A 395 -20.74 8.54 -0.49
N PHE A 396 -20.34 7.66 0.42
CA PHE A 396 -19.25 7.91 1.35
C PHE A 396 -18.04 7.05 1.03
N LEU A 397 -16.87 7.65 1.00
CA LEU A 397 -15.64 6.89 1.18
C LEU A 397 -15.59 6.51 2.67
N PHE A 398 -15.85 5.23 2.92
CA PHE A 398 -16.20 4.70 4.22
C PHE A 398 -15.48 3.38 4.48
N GLY A 399 -14.85 3.25 5.63
CA GLY A 399 -14.14 2.03 6.03
C GLY A 399 -15.09 0.97 6.60
N THR A 400 -15.11 -0.24 6.05
CA THR A 400 -15.92 -1.34 6.60
C THR A 400 -15.56 -1.59 8.06
N PRO A 401 -16.49 -1.44 9.04
CA PRO A 401 -16.18 -1.46 10.47
C PRO A 401 -15.47 -2.74 10.93
N ALA A 402 -15.88 -3.91 10.42
CA ALA A 402 -15.22 -5.18 10.74
C ALA A 402 -13.74 -5.24 10.34
N ILE A 403 -13.27 -4.34 9.49
CA ILE A 403 -11.87 -4.21 9.07
C ILE A 403 -11.21 -3.08 9.85
N TRP A 404 -11.75 -1.87 9.77
CA TRP A 404 -11.11 -0.66 10.28
C TRP A 404 -11.09 -0.56 11.80
N TRP A 405 -12.10 -1.07 12.50
CA TRP A 405 -12.09 -1.08 13.97
C TRP A 405 -11.06 -2.04 14.57
N LEU A 406 -10.55 -2.96 13.75
CA LEU A 406 -9.44 -3.86 14.14
C LEU A 406 -8.05 -3.30 13.81
N THR A 407 -7.94 -2.09 13.23
CA THR A 407 -6.64 -1.52 12.85
C THR A 407 -5.71 -1.39 14.04
N VAL A 408 -6.12 -0.74 15.12
CA VAL A 408 -5.28 -0.57 16.31
C VAL A 408 -4.93 -1.92 16.94
N PRO A 409 -5.88 -2.83 17.26
CA PRO A 409 -5.56 -4.15 17.76
C PRO A 409 -4.57 -4.93 16.89
N VAL A 410 -4.74 -4.94 15.57
CA VAL A 410 -3.85 -5.71 14.68
C VAL A 410 -2.45 -5.10 14.56
N LEU A 411 -2.33 -3.77 14.61
CA LEU A 411 -1.03 -3.10 14.64
C LEU A 411 -0.26 -3.43 15.92
N LEU A 412 -0.90 -3.31 17.08
CA LEU A 412 -0.30 -3.64 18.38
C LEU A 412 0.08 -5.12 18.45
N TRP A 413 -0.80 -6.01 18.01
CA TRP A 413 -0.52 -7.43 17.93
C TRP A 413 0.66 -7.74 16.98
N SER A 414 0.72 -7.10 15.82
CA SER A 414 1.79 -7.30 14.84
C SER A 414 3.14 -6.82 15.37
N ALA A 415 3.17 -5.66 16.05
CA ALA A 415 4.37 -5.16 16.73
C ALA A 415 4.82 -6.14 17.83
N TRP A 416 3.88 -6.64 18.65
CA TRP A 416 4.16 -7.63 19.69
C TRP A 416 4.74 -8.93 19.12
N VAL A 417 4.14 -9.49 18.06
CA VAL A 417 4.61 -10.72 17.41
C VAL A 417 6.00 -10.51 16.78
N TRP A 418 6.26 -9.37 16.19
CA TRP A 418 7.59 -9.04 15.68
C TRP A 418 8.64 -8.96 16.80
N LEU A 419 8.34 -8.26 17.89
CA LEU A 419 9.27 -8.06 18.99
C LEU A 419 9.56 -9.36 19.78
N THR A 420 8.53 -10.17 20.06
CA THR A 420 8.63 -11.37 20.91
C THR A 420 8.96 -12.64 20.14
N ARG A 421 8.33 -12.85 18.96
CA ARG A 421 8.47 -14.08 18.16
C ARG A 421 9.37 -13.90 16.94
N ARG A 422 9.86 -12.68 16.70
CA ARG A 422 10.70 -12.34 15.54
C ARG A 422 10.05 -12.73 14.21
N ASP A 423 8.74 -12.64 14.11
CA ASP A 423 8.00 -12.95 12.90
C ASP A 423 8.20 -11.85 11.84
N VAL A 424 9.06 -12.13 10.87
CA VAL A 424 9.41 -11.18 9.82
C VAL A 424 8.31 -10.93 8.79
N ARG A 425 7.23 -11.74 8.80
CA ARG A 425 6.12 -11.62 7.83
C ARG A 425 5.34 -10.31 8.00
N VAL A 426 5.31 -9.76 9.21
CA VAL A 426 4.60 -8.51 9.53
C VAL A 426 5.41 -7.25 9.24
N ILE A 427 6.73 -7.35 8.98
CA ILE A 427 7.60 -6.17 8.86
C ILE A 427 7.22 -5.29 7.67
N VAL A 428 7.09 -5.88 6.47
CA VAL A 428 6.76 -5.10 5.26
C VAL A 428 5.43 -4.37 5.40
N PRO A 429 4.30 -5.02 5.79
CA PRO A 429 3.05 -4.29 5.94
C PRO A 429 3.05 -3.30 7.10
N LEU A 430 3.78 -3.53 8.21
CA LEU A 430 3.94 -2.54 9.29
C LEU A 430 4.68 -1.29 8.82
N ILE A 431 5.81 -1.46 8.13
CA ILE A 431 6.60 -0.33 7.60
C ILE A 431 5.83 0.41 6.53
N ALA A 432 5.11 -0.28 5.66
CA ALA A 432 4.26 0.35 4.65
C ALA A 432 3.09 1.13 5.29
N PHE A 433 2.46 0.59 6.33
CA PHE A 433 1.48 1.32 7.12
C PHE A 433 2.10 2.57 7.76
N ALA A 434 3.27 2.43 8.39
CA ALA A 434 3.98 3.56 9.01
C ALA A 434 4.34 4.64 7.98
N ALA A 435 4.76 4.28 6.78
CA ALA A 435 5.06 5.21 5.70
C ALA A 435 3.84 6.05 5.27
N GLY A 436 2.65 5.45 5.26
CA GLY A 436 1.41 6.15 4.91
C GLY A 436 0.75 6.89 6.08
N PHE A 437 1.21 6.68 7.32
CA PHE A 437 0.57 7.22 8.52
C PHE A 437 1.44 8.23 9.29
N VAL A 438 2.69 7.86 9.60
CA VAL A 438 3.55 8.63 10.51
C VAL A 438 3.84 10.05 10.02
N PRO A 439 4.13 10.30 8.71
CA PRO A 439 4.41 11.66 8.26
C PRO A 439 3.23 12.63 8.48
N TRP A 440 2.00 12.14 8.41
CA TRP A 440 0.81 12.98 8.61
C TRP A 440 0.62 13.41 10.07
N LEU A 441 1.23 12.72 11.03
CA LEU A 441 1.23 13.15 12.44
C LEU A 441 2.03 14.44 12.64
N ALA A 442 3.05 14.71 11.79
CA ALA A 442 3.82 15.94 11.85
C ALA A 442 3.07 17.15 11.27
N ALA A 443 2.05 16.91 10.45
CA ALA A 443 1.28 17.96 9.76
C ALA A 443 -0.16 18.07 10.31
N PHE A 444 -0.37 17.90 11.62
CA PHE A 444 -1.70 17.80 12.23
C PHE A 444 -2.58 19.03 12.08
N ASP A 445 -2.01 20.23 11.89
CA ASP A 445 -2.75 21.47 11.64
C ASP A 445 -3.28 21.53 10.19
N ARG A 446 -2.68 20.79 9.28
CA ARG A 446 -3.11 20.75 7.89
C ARG A 446 -4.50 20.15 7.75
N GLN A 447 -5.31 20.70 6.84
CA GLN A 447 -6.57 20.11 6.42
C GLN A 447 -6.30 18.77 5.74
N MET A 448 -6.91 17.70 6.26
CA MET A 448 -6.72 16.33 5.78
C MET A 448 -8.06 15.62 5.64
N TYR A 449 -8.06 14.55 4.87
CA TYR A 449 -9.27 13.81 4.56
C TYR A 449 -9.05 12.31 4.66
N PHE A 450 -10.14 11.56 4.90
CA PHE A 450 -10.08 10.12 5.08
C PHE A 450 -9.55 9.36 3.84
N PHE A 451 -9.67 9.92 2.63
CA PHE A 451 -9.11 9.27 1.44
C PHE A 451 -7.57 9.15 1.47
N TYR A 452 -6.85 9.92 2.30
CA TYR A 452 -5.41 9.72 2.52
C TYR A 452 -5.13 8.36 3.16
N ALA A 453 -6.08 7.81 3.92
CA ALA A 453 -5.97 6.49 4.52
C ALA A 453 -6.13 5.33 3.52
N ALA A 454 -6.51 5.58 2.27
CA ALA A 454 -6.66 4.53 1.27
C ALA A 454 -5.37 3.72 1.07
N ALA A 455 -4.20 4.38 1.20
CA ALA A 455 -2.90 3.72 1.10
C ALA A 455 -2.57 2.79 2.30
N LEU A 456 -3.31 2.87 3.40
CA LEU A 456 -3.16 2.01 4.58
C LEU A 456 -3.94 0.70 4.44
N ALA A 457 -5.06 0.72 3.73
CA ALA A 457 -6.03 -0.38 3.65
C ALA A 457 -5.43 -1.73 3.18
N PRO A 458 -4.60 -1.82 2.11
CA PRO A 458 -4.00 -3.09 1.71
C PRO A 458 -3.16 -3.73 2.81
N PHE A 459 -2.45 -2.92 3.60
CA PHE A 459 -1.56 -3.39 4.64
C PHE A 459 -2.31 -3.82 5.89
N ILE A 460 -3.42 -3.15 6.22
CA ILE A 460 -4.38 -3.60 7.24
C ILE A 460 -4.93 -4.99 6.85
N CYS A 461 -5.37 -5.17 5.61
CA CYS A 461 -5.88 -6.45 5.12
C CYS A 461 -4.84 -7.58 5.23
N VAL A 462 -3.57 -7.31 4.90
CA VAL A 462 -2.48 -8.28 5.03
C VAL A 462 -2.21 -8.63 6.50
N LEU A 463 -2.14 -7.63 7.38
CA LEU A 463 -1.91 -7.85 8.81
C LEU A 463 -3.06 -8.63 9.45
N LEU A 464 -4.32 -8.30 9.13
CA LEU A 464 -5.50 -9.06 9.55
C LEU A 464 -5.45 -10.50 9.07
N ALA A 465 -5.10 -10.75 7.79
CA ALA A 465 -4.98 -12.10 7.27
C ALA A 465 -3.89 -12.91 7.99
N ILE A 466 -2.76 -12.29 8.36
CA ILE A 466 -1.73 -12.96 9.17
C ILE A 466 -2.27 -13.25 10.58
N ALA A 467 -2.95 -12.30 11.20
CA ALA A 467 -3.53 -12.46 12.54
C ALA A 467 -4.58 -13.59 12.60
N VAL A 468 -5.51 -13.62 11.64
CA VAL A 468 -6.51 -14.72 11.57
C VAL A 468 -5.84 -16.06 11.28
N GLY A 469 -4.70 -16.09 10.59
CA GLY A 469 -3.88 -17.30 10.44
C GLY A 469 -3.32 -17.84 11.76
N TYR A 470 -3.05 -16.99 12.73
CA TYR A 470 -2.71 -17.40 14.10
C TYR A 470 -3.95 -17.89 14.85
N VAL A 471 -5.07 -17.16 14.75
CA VAL A 471 -6.35 -17.55 15.38
C VAL A 471 -6.82 -18.92 14.88
N ALA A 472 -6.73 -19.19 13.59
CA ALA A 472 -7.15 -20.45 12.97
C ALA A 472 -6.45 -21.71 13.54
N ARG A 473 -5.28 -21.52 14.20
CA ARG A 473 -4.50 -22.62 14.82
C ARG A 473 -4.86 -22.84 16.30
N LEU A 474 -5.72 -22.01 16.86
CA LEU A 474 -6.11 -22.09 18.27
C LEU A 474 -7.31 -23.00 18.48
N GLY A 475 -7.44 -23.47 19.71
CA GLY A 475 -8.61 -24.18 20.19
C GLY A 475 -8.65 -25.66 19.82
N THR A 476 -9.80 -26.28 20.14
CA THR A 476 -10.08 -27.70 19.97
C THR A 476 -11.05 -27.93 18.83
N THR A 477 -11.19 -29.18 18.40
CA THR A 477 -12.15 -29.58 17.37
C THR A 477 -13.59 -29.29 17.82
N VAL A 478 -14.35 -28.64 16.94
CA VAL A 478 -15.77 -28.33 17.18
C VAL A 478 -16.59 -29.62 17.20
N PRO A 479 -17.37 -29.92 18.26
CA PRO A 479 -18.09 -31.17 18.39
C PRO A 479 -19.36 -31.28 17.52
N LEU A 480 -19.71 -30.22 16.77
CA LEU A 480 -20.92 -30.13 15.97
C LEU A 480 -20.81 -30.97 14.68
N LYS A 481 -21.57 -32.06 14.60
CA LYS A 481 -21.56 -32.99 13.44
C LYS A 481 -21.89 -32.32 12.11
N TRP A 482 -22.79 -31.32 12.09
CA TRP A 482 -23.17 -30.61 10.87
C TRP A 482 -22.03 -29.72 10.34
N VAL A 483 -21.21 -29.11 11.22
CA VAL A 483 -20.01 -28.32 10.83
C VAL A 483 -19.01 -29.23 10.13
N ARG A 484 -18.74 -30.40 10.71
CA ARG A 484 -17.85 -31.41 10.10
C ARG A 484 -18.39 -31.91 8.76
N LYS A 485 -19.71 -32.14 8.66
CA LYS A 485 -20.35 -32.58 7.41
C LYS A 485 -20.23 -31.52 6.30
N LEU A 486 -20.43 -30.27 6.65
CA LEU A 486 -20.35 -29.16 5.69
C LEU A 486 -18.90 -28.89 5.23
N ALA A 487 -17.94 -28.94 6.15
CA ALA A 487 -16.53 -28.67 5.85
C ALA A 487 -15.80 -29.86 5.22
N GLY A 488 -16.30 -31.09 5.37
CA GLY A 488 -15.65 -32.33 4.93
C GLY A 488 -14.47 -32.78 5.81
N TYR A 489 -14.10 -32.00 6.84
CA TYR A 489 -13.01 -32.29 7.79
C TYR A 489 -13.32 -31.72 9.19
N PRO A 490 -12.59 -32.15 10.25
CA PRO A 490 -12.74 -31.59 11.59
C PRO A 490 -12.30 -30.13 11.62
N VAL A 491 -13.22 -29.22 11.97
CA VAL A 491 -12.97 -27.77 12.08
C VAL A 491 -12.62 -27.42 13.52
N THR A 492 -11.57 -26.62 13.74
CA THR A 492 -11.24 -26.10 15.07
C THR A 492 -12.08 -24.88 15.44
N THR A 493 -12.19 -24.57 16.73
CA THR A 493 -12.88 -23.35 17.19
C THR A 493 -12.24 -22.09 16.62
N GLY A 494 -10.91 -22.05 16.46
CA GLY A 494 -10.21 -20.95 15.80
C GLY A 494 -10.57 -20.81 14.33
N GLN A 495 -10.68 -21.91 13.58
CA GLN A 495 -11.13 -21.89 12.17
C GLN A 495 -12.58 -21.41 12.05
N LEU A 496 -13.46 -21.83 12.98
CA LEU A 496 -14.84 -21.36 13.02
C LEU A 496 -14.89 -19.85 13.29
N ALA A 497 -14.09 -19.35 14.23
CA ALA A 497 -13.99 -17.91 14.53
C ALA A 497 -13.55 -17.10 13.27
N VAL A 498 -12.61 -17.62 12.49
CA VAL A 498 -12.18 -16.99 11.22
C VAL A 498 -13.32 -16.98 10.19
N ILE A 499 -14.06 -18.07 10.06
CA ILE A 499 -15.22 -18.14 9.14
C ILE A 499 -16.28 -17.11 9.56
N VAL A 500 -16.60 -17.03 10.85
CA VAL A 500 -17.56 -16.05 11.40
C VAL A 500 -17.07 -14.61 11.17
N TYR A 501 -15.78 -14.35 11.38
CA TYR A 501 -15.18 -13.04 11.10
C TYR A 501 -15.30 -12.65 9.62
N LEU A 502 -14.97 -13.55 8.68
CA LEU A 502 -15.11 -13.28 7.25
C LEU A 502 -16.57 -13.08 6.85
N ALA A 503 -17.50 -13.86 7.42
CA ALA A 503 -18.94 -13.66 7.22
C ALA A 503 -19.39 -12.27 7.74
N LEU A 504 -18.84 -11.82 8.87
CA LEU A 504 -19.09 -10.47 9.42
C LEU A 504 -18.56 -9.37 8.48
N VAL A 505 -17.35 -9.53 7.92
CA VAL A 505 -16.78 -8.58 6.94
C VAL A 505 -17.71 -8.45 5.72
N VAL A 506 -18.13 -9.58 5.14
CA VAL A 506 -19.06 -9.60 3.99
C VAL A 506 -20.42 -9.04 4.39
N GLY A 507 -20.96 -9.43 5.53
CA GLY A 507 -22.27 -8.95 6.02
C GLY A 507 -22.28 -7.45 6.25
N MET A 508 -21.23 -6.89 6.86
CA MET A 508 -21.12 -5.43 7.05
C MET A 508 -20.96 -4.69 5.71
N PHE A 509 -20.16 -5.24 4.78
CA PHE A 509 -20.07 -4.66 3.45
C PHE A 509 -21.45 -4.59 2.75
N ILE A 510 -22.24 -5.66 2.81
CA ILE A 510 -23.60 -5.69 2.24
C ILE A 510 -24.51 -4.69 2.98
N TYR A 511 -24.44 -4.63 4.31
CA TYR A 511 -25.23 -3.71 5.12
C TYR A 511 -24.96 -2.24 4.80
N PHE A 512 -23.71 -1.88 4.56
CA PHE A 512 -23.29 -0.52 4.16
C PHE A 512 -23.29 -0.30 2.64
N ALA A 513 -23.59 -1.31 1.81
CA ALA A 513 -23.59 -1.17 0.36
C ALA A 513 -24.36 0.04 -0.16
N PRO A 514 -25.52 0.44 0.40
CA PRO A 514 -26.24 1.61 -0.07
C PRO A 514 -25.40 2.89 -0.11
N ILE A 515 -24.58 3.14 0.92
CA ILE A 515 -23.71 4.34 0.96
C ILE A 515 -22.36 4.16 0.25
N LEU A 516 -22.05 2.95 -0.20
CA LEU A 516 -20.88 2.66 -1.01
C LEU A 516 -21.16 2.73 -2.52
N TYR A 517 -22.42 2.47 -2.91
CA TYR A 517 -22.85 2.39 -4.31
C TYR A 517 -23.81 3.52 -4.72
N GLY A 518 -24.24 4.38 -3.78
CA GLY A 518 -25.23 5.41 -4.06
C GLY A 518 -26.62 4.83 -4.34
N ILE A 519 -26.99 3.78 -3.62
CA ILE A 519 -28.33 3.19 -3.75
C ILE A 519 -29.31 4.09 -3.02
N ARG A 520 -30.44 4.38 -3.68
CA ARG A 520 -31.53 5.15 -3.07
C ARG A 520 -32.13 4.41 -1.89
N ILE A 521 -32.16 5.05 -0.72
CA ILE A 521 -32.66 4.51 0.54
C ILE A 521 -33.57 5.51 1.26
N PRO A 522 -34.61 5.02 1.98
CA PRO A 522 -35.41 5.85 2.85
C PRO A 522 -34.58 6.50 3.97
N ASP A 523 -35.01 7.70 4.40
CA ASP A 523 -34.30 8.46 5.45
C ASP A 523 -34.20 7.71 6.78
N PHE A 524 -35.19 6.90 7.14
CA PHE A 524 -35.12 6.09 8.35
C PHE A 524 -34.03 5.03 8.25
N TYR A 525 -33.80 4.41 7.07
CA TYR A 525 -32.75 3.44 6.88
C TYR A 525 -31.37 4.11 6.91
N TYR A 526 -31.25 5.30 6.30
CA TYR A 526 -30.01 6.09 6.42
C TYR A 526 -29.66 6.38 7.88
N ALA A 527 -30.66 6.75 8.71
CA ALA A 527 -30.45 6.99 10.13
C ALA A 527 -29.91 5.74 10.87
N LEU A 528 -30.36 4.54 10.48
CA LEU A 528 -29.92 3.26 11.05
C LEU A 528 -28.48 2.91 10.70
N ILE A 529 -28.00 3.24 9.49
CA ILE A 529 -26.63 2.92 9.06
C ILE A 529 -25.60 3.95 9.53
N MET A 530 -25.99 5.15 9.95
CA MET A 530 -25.11 6.18 10.49
C MET A 530 -24.90 5.98 12.00
N TRP A 531 -24.03 5.01 12.35
CA TRP A 531 -23.83 4.60 13.75
C TRP A 531 -23.13 5.66 14.60
N LEU A 532 -22.23 6.47 14.02
CA LEU A 532 -21.50 7.50 14.76
C LEU A 532 -22.00 8.90 14.35
N PRO A 533 -22.14 9.85 15.31
CA PRO A 533 -22.47 11.23 14.98
C PRO A 533 -21.51 11.88 13.98
N SER A 534 -20.22 11.46 14.01
CA SER A 534 -19.19 11.95 13.11
C SER A 534 -19.32 11.46 11.66
N TRP A 535 -20.22 10.54 11.38
CA TRP A 535 -20.50 10.04 10.03
C TRP A 535 -21.56 10.88 9.30
N ARG A 536 -22.22 11.79 10.03
CA ARG A 536 -23.30 12.67 9.52
C ARG A 536 -22.77 14.04 9.11
#